data_4ec7adaae109814282d829f9d0d3407c
#
_entry.id   4ec7adaae109814282d829f9d0d3407c
#
_cell.length_a   1.000
_cell.length_b   1.000
_cell.length_c   1.000
_cell.angle_alpha   90.00
_cell.angle_beta   90.00
_cell.angle_gamma   90.00
#
_symmetry.space_group_name_H-M   'P 1'
#
loop_
_entity.id
_entity.type
_entity.pdbx_description
1 polymer ?
#
loop_
_entity_poly.entity_id
_entity_poly.type
_entity_poly.pdbx_seq_one_letter_code
_entity_poly.pdbx_strand_id
1 'polypeptide(L)'
;MEIEKDGLYHIVLGNRTKDDIGRVIHYTSKDLIVWEYEGVLAQNESNLGYMWECPDFFELDGKDVLLFSPQGMKAEGDSYNNLFQTGYLIGSYNETTKKFEHGDFHEIDHGHDFYAVQTLHDDQGRRIAIGWMDMWESEMPTKEHGWCGALTLPRELSLSAEGNIIMKPVAELKGLREQELEVNVASISNEVIKTPINQELLELKAEFSLKNLTAKEFGIKVRCSEDGTEETSIGIDVEHSKLILNREHSGAGVKGIRQTAINLEGDTVILHLYLDRSSIEVFANEGTTTMTSRIYPKKTSLNVQFYAEDGKVNLKSVQAWKLADIWE
;
A
#
# COMPACT_ATOMS: atom_id res chain seq x y z
N MET A 1 -12.60 -15.87 -6.02
CA MET A 1 -13.18 -15.31 -7.28
C MET A 1 -13.43 -16.48 -8.21
N GLU A 2 -14.50 -16.39 -8.96
CA GLU A 2 -14.88 -17.38 -9.94
C GLU A 2 -14.42 -16.91 -11.32
N ILE A 3 -13.72 -17.77 -12.05
CA ILE A 3 -13.26 -17.51 -13.41
C ILE A 3 -13.75 -18.65 -14.29
N GLU A 4 -14.45 -18.33 -15.38
CA GLU A 4 -14.76 -19.30 -16.41
C GLU A 4 -13.56 -19.49 -17.33
N LYS A 5 -12.95 -20.68 -17.31
CA LYS A 5 -11.87 -21.06 -18.20
C LYS A 5 -12.15 -22.46 -18.73
N ASP A 6 -12.04 -22.63 -20.04
CA ASP A 6 -12.28 -23.94 -20.71
C ASP A 6 -13.64 -24.58 -20.40
N GLY A 7 -14.69 -23.74 -20.16
CA GLY A 7 -16.04 -24.19 -19.80
C GLY A 7 -16.17 -24.70 -18.37
N LEU A 8 -15.22 -24.38 -17.50
CA LEU A 8 -15.26 -24.65 -16.06
C LEU A 8 -15.17 -23.34 -15.27
N TYR A 9 -15.92 -23.30 -14.18
CA TYR A 9 -15.77 -22.30 -13.14
C TYR A 9 -14.72 -22.76 -12.14
N HIS A 10 -13.86 -21.85 -11.71
CA HIS A 10 -12.79 -22.11 -10.76
C HIS A 10 -12.99 -21.27 -9.49
N ILE A 11 -12.77 -21.89 -8.32
CA ILE A 11 -12.74 -21.17 -7.05
C ILE A 11 -11.51 -21.57 -6.25
N VAL A 12 -10.88 -20.59 -5.64
CA VAL A 12 -9.78 -20.80 -4.68
C VAL A 12 -10.23 -20.40 -3.29
N LEU A 13 -9.86 -21.21 -2.29
CA LEU A 13 -10.24 -21.01 -0.90
C LEU A 13 -9.00 -21.07 -0.01
N GLY A 14 -8.90 -20.11 0.91
CA GLY A 14 -7.91 -20.14 1.97
C GLY A 14 -8.21 -21.24 2.99
N ASN A 15 -7.18 -21.89 3.48
CA ASN A 15 -7.32 -23.03 4.35
C ASN A 15 -6.16 -23.11 5.35
N ARG A 16 -6.45 -23.67 6.54
CA ARG A 16 -5.47 -24.04 7.58
C ARG A 16 -5.58 -25.52 7.85
N THR A 17 -4.47 -26.26 7.83
CA THR A 17 -4.46 -27.67 8.19
C THR A 17 -4.54 -27.86 9.72
N LYS A 18 -4.75 -29.09 10.17
CA LYS A 18 -4.69 -29.43 11.61
C LYS A 18 -3.28 -29.25 12.20
N ASP A 19 -2.28 -29.28 11.34
CA ASP A 19 -0.85 -29.10 11.71
C ASP A 19 -0.38 -27.65 11.50
N ASP A 20 -1.34 -26.70 11.41
CA ASP A 20 -1.06 -25.27 11.29
C ASP A 20 -0.26 -24.87 10.04
N ILE A 21 -0.58 -25.49 8.91
CA ILE A 21 -0.03 -25.14 7.60
C ILE A 21 -1.06 -24.33 6.84
N GLY A 22 -0.74 -23.05 6.54
CA GLY A 22 -1.54 -22.19 5.66
C GLY A 22 -1.42 -22.65 4.21
N ARG A 23 -2.53 -22.64 3.48
CA ARG A 23 -2.57 -23.07 2.08
C ARG A 23 -3.80 -22.54 1.35
N VAL A 24 -3.77 -22.63 0.04
CA VAL A 24 -4.90 -22.39 -0.85
C VAL A 24 -5.31 -23.72 -1.51
N ILE A 25 -6.59 -24.03 -1.48
CA ILE A 25 -7.19 -25.18 -2.12
C ILE A 25 -8.04 -24.74 -3.30
N HIS A 26 -8.12 -25.59 -4.32
CA HIS A 26 -8.75 -25.31 -5.60
C HIS A 26 -9.90 -26.29 -5.88
N TYR A 27 -11.00 -25.74 -6.37
CA TYR A 27 -12.17 -26.50 -6.84
C TYR A 27 -12.58 -26.02 -8.22
N THR A 28 -13.22 -26.91 -8.97
CA THR A 28 -13.84 -26.59 -10.27
C THR A 28 -15.33 -26.98 -10.29
N SER A 29 -16.11 -26.33 -11.14
CA SER A 29 -17.52 -26.63 -11.36
C SER A 29 -17.92 -26.38 -12.80
N LYS A 30 -18.91 -27.12 -13.30
CA LYS A 30 -19.56 -26.89 -14.60
C LYS A 30 -20.83 -26.04 -14.49
N ASP A 31 -21.40 -25.94 -13.30
CA ASP A 31 -22.75 -25.39 -13.09
C ASP A 31 -22.89 -24.48 -11.88
N LEU A 32 -21.75 -24.19 -11.16
CA LEU A 32 -21.72 -23.43 -9.92
C LEU A 32 -22.47 -24.07 -8.73
N ILE A 33 -22.95 -25.27 -8.86
CA ILE A 33 -23.74 -26.01 -7.85
C ILE A 33 -22.91 -27.16 -7.31
N VAL A 34 -22.35 -27.98 -8.21
CA VAL A 34 -21.52 -29.12 -7.86
C VAL A 34 -20.04 -28.75 -8.08
N TRP A 35 -19.27 -28.84 -7.01
CA TRP A 35 -17.84 -28.49 -7.00
C TRP A 35 -16.99 -29.73 -6.82
N GLU A 36 -16.00 -29.89 -7.68
CA GLU A 36 -15.00 -30.97 -7.63
C GLU A 36 -13.70 -30.43 -7.04
N TYR A 37 -13.14 -31.17 -6.06
CA TYR A 37 -11.86 -30.81 -5.44
C TYR A 37 -10.70 -31.19 -6.36
N GLU A 38 -9.96 -30.19 -6.81
CA GLU A 38 -8.77 -30.38 -7.68
C GLU A 38 -7.48 -30.62 -6.89
N GLY A 39 -7.38 -30.08 -5.67
CA GLY A 39 -6.21 -30.26 -4.84
C GLY A 39 -5.76 -29.01 -4.11
N VAL A 40 -4.51 -29.06 -3.62
CA VAL A 40 -3.80 -27.93 -3.01
C VAL A 40 -3.10 -27.16 -4.13
N LEU A 41 -3.51 -25.91 -4.34
CA LEU A 41 -2.93 -25.02 -5.33
C LEU A 41 -1.51 -24.58 -4.93
N ALA A 42 -1.39 -24.10 -3.69
CA ALA A 42 -0.12 -23.69 -3.05
C ALA A 42 -0.23 -23.83 -1.53
N GLN A 43 0.88 -24.02 -0.85
CA GLN A 43 0.92 -24.12 0.61
C GLN A 43 2.20 -23.54 1.20
N ASN A 44 2.15 -23.25 2.51
CA ASN A 44 3.29 -22.77 3.27
C ASN A 44 4.41 -23.84 3.32
N GLU A 45 5.60 -23.47 2.86
CA GLU A 45 6.81 -24.28 2.94
C GLU A 45 7.90 -23.63 3.83
N SER A 46 7.63 -22.42 4.38
CA SER A 46 8.59 -21.64 5.15
C SER A 46 7.90 -20.73 6.19
N ASN A 47 8.18 -19.42 6.20
CA ASN A 47 7.58 -18.43 7.12
C ASN A 47 6.29 -17.79 6.55
N LEU A 48 5.41 -18.55 5.88
CA LEU A 48 4.17 -17.98 5.30
C LEU A 48 2.92 -18.21 6.17
N GLY A 49 3.12 -18.45 7.47
CA GLY A 49 2.05 -18.49 8.45
C GLY A 49 1.18 -19.76 8.43
N TYR A 50 0.20 -19.76 9.33
CA TYR A 50 -0.66 -20.93 9.57
C TYR A 50 -2.00 -20.88 8.82
N MET A 51 -2.42 -19.71 8.35
CA MET A 51 -3.67 -19.48 7.62
C MET A 51 -3.43 -18.50 6.49
N TRP A 52 -3.98 -18.80 5.30
CA TRP A 52 -3.97 -17.89 4.16
C TRP A 52 -5.39 -17.42 3.91
N GLU A 53 -5.68 -16.17 4.28
CA GLU A 53 -7.00 -15.58 4.10
C GLU A 53 -7.12 -14.85 2.77
N CYS A 54 -8.35 -14.66 2.32
CA CYS A 54 -8.70 -13.85 1.15
C CYS A 54 -7.88 -14.17 -0.11
N PRO A 55 -7.65 -15.46 -0.49
CA PRO A 55 -6.90 -15.74 -1.70
C PRO A 55 -7.61 -15.20 -2.94
N ASP A 56 -6.83 -14.62 -3.83
CA ASP A 56 -7.25 -14.15 -5.14
C ASP A 56 -6.24 -14.62 -6.18
N PHE A 57 -6.67 -15.44 -7.14
CA PHE A 57 -5.80 -16.04 -8.13
C PHE A 57 -6.18 -15.55 -9.52
N PHE A 58 -5.26 -14.91 -10.23
CA PHE A 58 -5.54 -14.25 -11.50
C PHE A 58 -4.29 -14.14 -12.38
N GLU A 59 -4.51 -13.87 -13.66
CA GLU A 59 -3.45 -13.50 -14.60
C GLU A 59 -3.21 -11.98 -14.57
N LEU A 60 -1.93 -11.58 -14.56
CA LEU A 60 -1.49 -10.19 -14.68
C LEU A 60 -0.28 -10.14 -15.62
N ASP A 61 -0.39 -9.40 -16.72
CA ASP A 61 0.68 -9.20 -17.70
C ASP A 61 1.36 -10.52 -18.14
N GLY A 62 0.55 -11.59 -18.33
CA GLY A 62 1.00 -12.91 -18.80
C GLY A 62 1.66 -13.77 -17.73
N LYS A 63 1.51 -13.45 -16.46
CA LYS A 63 1.92 -14.25 -15.30
C LYS A 63 0.72 -14.60 -14.42
N ASP A 64 0.74 -15.77 -13.83
CA ASP A 64 -0.22 -16.09 -12.78
C ASP A 64 0.23 -15.50 -11.44
N VAL A 65 -0.72 -14.88 -10.73
CA VAL A 65 -0.53 -14.25 -9.44
C VAL A 65 -1.47 -14.86 -8.43
N LEU A 66 -0.94 -15.27 -7.27
CA LEU A 66 -1.72 -15.61 -6.10
C LEU A 66 -1.53 -14.53 -5.04
N LEU A 67 -2.55 -13.70 -4.85
CA LEU A 67 -2.62 -12.69 -3.82
C LEU A 67 -3.34 -13.27 -2.61
N PHE A 68 -2.84 -13.07 -1.39
CA PHE A 68 -3.47 -13.56 -0.16
C PHE A 68 -2.98 -12.83 1.08
N SER A 69 -3.67 -13.05 2.19
CA SER A 69 -3.38 -12.41 3.48
C SER A 69 -2.98 -13.47 4.51
N PRO A 70 -1.68 -13.76 4.68
CA PRO A 70 -1.21 -14.78 5.61
C PRO A 70 -1.25 -14.30 7.06
N GLN A 71 -1.68 -15.21 7.96
CA GLN A 71 -1.65 -15.02 9.41
C GLN A 71 -0.52 -15.83 10.04
N GLY A 72 0.22 -15.21 10.98
CA GLY A 72 1.25 -15.88 11.78
C GLY A 72 2.64 -15.89 11.16
N MET A 73 2.91 -15.02 10.19
CA MET A 73 4.28 -14.75 9.76
C MET A 73 5.06 -14.05 10.88
N LYS A 74 6.35 -14.33 10.94
CA LYS A 74 7.26 -13.64 11.86
C LYS A 74 7.93 -12.48 11.16
N ALA A 75 8.11 -11.37 11.87
CA ALA A 75 8.85 -10.23 11.37
C ALA A 75 10.28 -10.59 10.99
N GLU A 76 10.76 -10.06 9.87
CA GLU A 76 12.12 -10.26 9.35
C GLU A 76 12.68 -8.89 8.93
N GLY A 77 13.48 -8.27 9.80
CA GLY A 77 14.00 -6.92 9.57
C GLY A 77 12.86 -5.89 9.44
N ASP A 78 12.77 -5.25 8.29
CA ASP A 78 11.74 -4.27 8.00
C ASP A 78 10.45 -4.88 7.43
N SER A 79 10.47 -6.17 7.11
CA SER A 79 9.34 -6.89 6.51
C SER A 79 8.49 -7.58 7.57
N TYR A 80 7.20 -7.75 7.26
CA TYR A 80 6.24 -8.52 8.05
C TYR A 80 6.02 -7.98 9.47
N ASN A 81 6.04 -6.66 9.63
CA ASN A 81 5.96 -6.00 10.94
C ASN A 81 4.52 -5.71 11.42
N ASN A 82 3.50 -6.09 10.66
CA ASN A 82 2.10 -6.03 11.08
C ASN A 82 1.70 -7.33 11.81
N LEU A 83 0.56 -7.33 12.50
CA LEU A 83 0.02 -8.55 13.13
C LEU A 83 -0.20 -9.64 12.08
N PHE A 84 -0.79 -9.27 10.94
CA PHE A 84 -0.96 -10.11 9.76
C PHE A 84 -0.51 -9.36 8.51
N GLN A 85 -0.18 -10.08 7.46
CA GLN A 85 0.40 -9.54 6.26
C GLN A 85 -0.58 -9.64 5.08
N THR A 86 -0.27 -8.92 4.01
CA THR A 86 -0.88 -9.10 2.70
C THR A 86 0.21 -9.04 1.64
N GLY A 87 0.16 -9.97 0.71
CA GLY A 87 1.17 -10.03 -0.35
C GLY A 87 0.85 -11.06 -1.39
N TYR A 88 1.82 -11.39 -2.22
CA TYR A 88 1.61 -12.18 -3.41
C TYR A 88 2.77 -13.14 -3.70
N LEU A 89 2.42 -14.16 -4.47
CA LEU A 89 3.33 -15.06 -5.18
C LEU A 89 3.12 -14.87 -6.68
N ILE A 90 4.19 -14.90 -7.46
CA ILE A 90 4.13 -14.88 -8.94
C ILE A 90 4.71 -16.17 -9.48
N GLY A 91 4.06 -16.72 -10.52
CA GLY A 91 4.49 -17.99 -11.08
C GLY A 91 3.71 -18.41 -12.31
N SER A 92 3.45 -19.71 -12.40
CA SER A 92 2.67 -20.32 -13.47
C SER A 92 1.84 -21.49 -12.95
N TYR A 93 0.57 -21.55 -13.32
CA TYR A 93 -0.29 -22.68 -13.03
C TYR A 93 0.01 -23.85 -13.97
N ASN A 94 0.26 -25.02 -13.39
CA ASN A 94 0.52 -26.24 -14.13
C ASN A 94 -0.78 -27.06 -14.28
N GLU A 95 -1.35 -27.07 -15.47
CA GLU A 95 -2.61 -27.76 -15.78
C GLU A 95 -2.55 -29.27 -15.55
N THR A 96 -1.37 -29.90 -15.64
CA THR A 96 -1.21 -31.33 -15.44
C THR A 96 -1.18 -31.72 -13.97
N THR A 97 -0.42 -30.97 -13.17
CA THR A 97 -0.26 -31.22 -11.72
C THR A 97 -1.32 -30.52 -10.87
N LYS A 98 -2.08 -29.60 -11.46
CA LYS A 98 -3.04 -28.72 -10.79
C LYS A 98 -2.41 -27.88 -9.66
N LYS A 99 -1.12 -27.56 -9.78
CA LYS A 99 -0.36 -26.78 -8.81
C LYS A 99 0.09 -25.45 -9.39
N PHE A 100 0.26 -24.49 -8.51
CA PHE A 100 0.90 -23.22 -8.82
C PHE A 100 2.38 -23.31 -8.50
N GLU A 101 3.22 -23.24 -9.52
CA GLU A 101 4.69 -23.22 -9.42
C GLU A 101 5.11 -21.75 -9.32
N HIS A 102 5.65 -21.33 -8.16
CA HIS A 102 5.84 -19.92 -7.83
C HIS A 102 7.21 -19.64 -7.23
N GLY A 103 7.58 -18.33 -7.23
CA GLY A 103 8.73 -17.79 -6.53
C GLY A 103 8.44 -17.45 -5.07
N ASP A 104 9.24 -16.52 -4.52
CA ASP A 104 9.13 -16.05 -3.14
C ASP A 104 7.89 -15.17 -2.92
N PHE A 105 7.50 -15.03 -1.65
CA PHE A 105 6.43 -14.15 -1.22
C PHE A 105 6.92 -12.71 -1.11
N HIS A 106 6.14 -11.78 -1.62
CA HIS A 106 6.38 -10.35 -1.54
C HIS A 106 5.21 -9.64 -0.85
N GLU A 107 5.50 -8.79 0.15
CA GLU A 107 4.50 -7.86 0.66
C GLU A 107 4.07 -6.90 -0.45
N ILE A 108 2.77 -6.57 -0.48
CA ILE A 108 2.24 -5.66 -1.50
C ILE A 108 2.12 -4.22 -1.01
N ASP A 109 2.00 -4.01 0.30
CA ASP A 109 1.98 -2.69 0.95
C ASP A 109 2.78 -2.77 2.25
N HIS A 110 3.62 -1.79 2.51
CA HIS A 110 4.56 -1.78 3.63
C HIS A 110 4.14 -0.82 4.75
N GLY A 111 2.90 -0.32 4.72
CA GLY A 111 2.37 0.56 5.76
C GLY A 111 1.89 -0.21 6.99
N HIS A 112 1.16 0.49 7.85
CA HIS A 112 0.67 -0.08 9.10
C HIS A 112 -0.67 -0.80 8.96
N ASP A 113 -1.48 -0.43 7.97
CA ASP A 113 -2.90 -0.79 7.90
C ASP A 113 -3.32 -1.15 6.47
N PHE A 114 -2.95 -2.36 6.04
CA PHE A 114 -3.33 -2.91 4.75
C PHE A 114 -3.53 -4.42 4.85
N TYR A 115 -4.77 -4.90 4.68
CA TYR A 115 -5.10 -6.31 4.85
C TYR A 115 -6.25 -6.73 3.92
N ALA A 116 -6.43 -8.04 3.74
CA ALA A 116 -7.59 -8.67 3.09
C ALA A 116 -7.92 -8.07 1.71
N VAL A 117 -6.88 -7.75 0.91
CA VAL A 117 -7.05 -7.18 -0.43
C VAL A 117 -7.77 -8.14 -1.36
N GLN A 118 -8.65 -7.60 -2.18
CA GLN A 118 -9.32 -8.31 -3.27
C GLN A 118 -9.21 -7.51 -4.56
N THR A 119 -9.26 -8.21 -5.70
CA THR A 119 -9.17 -7.56 -7.00
C THR A 119 -10.37 -7.86 -7.89
N LEU A 120 -10.58 -7.02 -8.86
CA LEU A 120 -11.57 -7.19 -9.91
C LEU A 120 -11.03 -6.70 -11.27
N HIS A 121 -11.58 -7.21 -12.36
CA HIS A 121 -11.44 -6.57 -13.65
C HIS A 121 -12.51 -5.49 -13.82
N ASP A 122 -12.09 -4.32 -14.30
CA ASP A 122 -13.04 -3.30 -14.74
C ASP A 122 -13.41 -3.47 -16.23
N ASP A 123 -14.32 -2.64 -16.71
CA ASP A 123 -14.79 -2.66 -18.10
C ASP A 123 -13.70 -2.29 -19.13
N GLN A 124 -12.55 -1.76 -18.67
CA GLN A 124 -11.39 -1.43 -19.51
C GLN A 124 -10.35 -2.56 -19.52
N GLY A 125 -10.61 -3.65 -18.78
CA GLY A 125 -9.69 -4.77 -18.66
C GLY A 125 -8.54 -4.54 -17.68
N ARG A 126 -8.58 -3.47 -16.87
CA ARG A 126 -7.59 -3.21 -15.83
C ARG A 126 -7.88 -4.11 -14.61
N ARG A 127 -6.84 -4.57 -13.94
CA ARG A 127 -6.95 -5.24 -12.65
C ARG A 127 -6.92 -4.19 -11.54
N ILE A 128 -8.01 -4.06 -10.81
CA ILE A 128 -8.17 -3.06 -9.73
C ILE A 128 -8.17 -3.77 -8.39
N ALA A 129 -7.31 -3.34 -7.48
CA ALA A 129 -7.19 -3.82 -6.11
C ALA A 129 -7.79 -2.84 -5.12
N ILE A 130 -8.47 -3.35 -4.10
CA ILE A 130 -8.95 -2.59 -2.93
C ILE A 130 -8.64 -3.43 -1.70
N GLY A 131 -7.95 -2.83 -0.72
CA GLY A 131 -7.61 -3.45 0.55
C GLY A 131 -8.48 -2.94 1.70
N TRP A 132 -8.55 -3.69 2.78
CA TRP A 132 -9.06 -3.21 4.05
C TRP A 132 -7.97 -2.42 4.77
N MET A 133 -8.25 -1.14 5.00
CA MET A 133 -7.35 -0.23 5.70
C MET A 133 -7.61 -0.34 7.19
N ASP A 134 -7.09 -1.38 7.76
CA ASP A 134 -7.12 -1.66 9.19
C ASP A 134 -6.17 -2.83 9.51
N MET A 135 -6.15 -3.22 10.78
CA MET A 135 -5.48 -4.42 11.27
C MET A 135 -6.25 -4.99 12.46
N TRP A 136 -6.37 -6.31 12.52
CA TRP A 136 -6.98 -7.02 13.64
C TRP A 136 -6.36 -6.60 14.98
N GLU A 137 -7.15 -6.59 16.05
CA GLU A 137 -6.74 -6.24 17.41
C GLU A 137 -6.20 -4.81 17.59
N SER A 138 -6.36 -3.96 16.56
CA SER A 138 -5.91 -2.58 16.55
C SER A 138 -6.94 -1.64 17.18
N GLU A 139 -6.46 -0.60 17.87
CA GLU A 139 -7.33 0.47 18.34
C GLU A 139 -7.91 1.27 17.17
N MET A 140 -9.20 1.56 17.27
CA MET A 140 -9.95 2.32 16.25
C MET A 140 -10.66 3.49 16.91
N PRO A 141 -10.03 4.67 17.00
CA PRO A 141 -10.62 5.87 17.61
C PRO A 141 -11.96 6.28 16.99
N THR A 142 -12.16 5.98 15.70
CA THR A 142 -13.41 6.29 14.98
C THR A 142 -14.65 5.55 15.48
N LYS A 143 -14.49 4.53 16.34
CA LYS A 143 -15.63 3.88 17.04
C LYS A 143 -16.47 4.87 17.84
N GLU A 144 -15.87 5.93 18.35
CA GLU A 144 -16.60 7.01 19.04
C GLU A 144 -17.57 7.74 18.10
N HIS A 145 -17.32 7.67 16.79
CA HIS A 145 -18.16 8.24 15.74
C HIS A 145 -19.10 7.23 15.08
N GLY A 146 -19.14 5.98 15.59
CA GLY A 146 -20.04 4.93 15.13
C GLY A 146 -19.53 4.09 13.94
N TRP A 147 -18.25 4.18 13.57
CA TRP A 147 -17.66 3.38 12.50
C TRP A 147 -16.22 2.94 12.81
N CYS A 148 -15.75 1.91 12.13
CA CYS A 148 -14.37 1.42 12.22
C CYS A 148 -13.97 0.70 10.94
N GLY A 149 -12.67 0.79 10.61
CA GLY A 149 -12.11 0.32 9.34
C GLY A 149 -12.49 1.22 8.17
N ALA A 150 -11.72 1.15 7.12
CA ALA A 150 -11.95 1.83 5.84
C ALA A 150 -11.48 0.93 4.70
N LEU A 151 -11.87 1.25 3.49
CA LEU A 151 -11.24 0.69 2.30
C LEU A 151 -10.15 1.64 1.82
N THR A 152 -9.11 1.08 1.21
CA THR A 152 -8.08 1.88 0.53
C THR A 152 -8.66 2.52 -0.73
N LEU A 153 -7.96 3.49 -1.29
CA LEU A 153 -8.22 3.93 -2.66
C LEU A 153 -8.10 2.74 -3.63
N PRO A 154 -8.93 2.72 -4.69
CA PRO A 154 -8.77 1.73 -5.75
C PRO A 154 -7.42 1.93 -6.46
N ARG A 155 -6.72 0.82 -6.68
CA ARG A 155 -5.37 0.79 -7.24
C ARG A 155 -5.30 -0.11 -8.47
N GLU A 156 -4.81 0.41 -9.57
CA GLU A 156 -4.52 -0.38 -10.76
C GLU A 156 -3.23 -1.17 -10.56
N LEU A 157 -3.28 -2.48 -10.85
CA LEU A 157 -2.14 -3.38 -10.77
C LEU A 157 -1.50 -3.58 -12.15
N SER A 158 -0.18 -3.65 -12.16
CA SER A 158 0.64 -4.05 -13.31
C SER A 158 1.92 -4.70 -12.83
N LEU A 159 2.69 -5.33 -13.72
CA LEU A 159 4.03 -5.84 -13.38
C LEU A 159 5.12 -4.86 -13.81
N SER A 160 6.16 -4.72 -12.99
CA SER A 160 7.41 -4.08 -13.35
C SER A 160 8.23 -4.96 -14.31
N ALA A 161 9.29 -4.41 -14.89
CA ALA A 161 10.21 -5.17 -15.73
C ALA A 161 10.91 -6.32 -14.98
N GLU A 162 11.07 -6.17 -13.66
CA GLU A 162 11.64 -7.16 -12.74
C GLU A 162 10.62 -8.21 -12.31
N GLY A 163 9.34 -8.03 -12.67
CA GLY A 163 8.26 -8.94 -12.33
C GLY A 163 7.63 -8.71 -10.96
N ASN A 164 7.80 -7.53 -10.35
CA ASN A 164 7.11 -7.15 -9.12
C ASN A 164 5.80 -6.41 -9.40
N ILE A 165 4.81 -6.54 -8.52
CA ILE A 165 3.56 -5.79 -8.64
C ILE A 165 3.82 -4.30 -8.40
N ILE A 166 3.29 -3.47 -9.30
CA ILE A 166 3.17 -2.03 -9.16
C ILE A 166 1.71 -1.71 -8.83
N MET A 167 1.47 -0.88 -7.82
CA MET A 167 0.14 -0.40 -7.47
C MET A 167 0.04 1.11 -7.71
N LYS A 168 -0.78 1.53 -8.68
CA LYS A 168 -1.02 2.96 -8.94
C LYS A 168 -2.44 3.35 -8.53
N PRO A 169 -2.65 4.54 -7.93
CA PRO A 169 -3.99 5.04 -7.73
C PRO A 169 -4.68 5.18 -9.11
N VAL A 170 -5.94 4.76 -9.20
CA VAL A 170 -6.67 4.81 -10.48
C VAL A 170 -6.80 6.24 -10.98
N ALA A 171 -6.78 6.41 -12.30
CA ALA A 171 -6.78 7.73 -12.92
C ALA A 171 -8.05 8.55 -12.62
N GLU A 172 -9.15 7.89 -12.32
CA GLU A 172 -10.46 8.47 -11.99
C GLU A 172 -10.42 9.32 -10.70
N LEU A 173 -9.48 9.06 -9.79
CA LEU A 173 -9.28 9.89 -8.59
C LEU A 173 -8.96 11.36 -8.91
N LYS A 174 -8.43 11.65 -10.11
CA LYS A 174 -8.25 13.02 -10.58
C LYS A 174 -9.58 13.80 -10.67
N GLY A 175 -10.70 13.09 -10.82
CA GLY A 175 -12.03 13.68 -10.78
C GLY A 175 -12.43 14.29 -9.42
N LEU A 176 -11.70 13.93 -8.35
CA LEU A 176 -11.89 14.51 -7.01
C LEU A 176 -11.14 15.83 -6.81
N ARG A 177 -10.27 16.23 -7.73
CA ARG A 177 -9.49 17.47 -7.61
C ARG A 177 -10.41 18.70 -7.79
N GLU A 178 -10.52 19.52 -6.75
CA GLU A 178 -11.29 20.76 -6.78
C GLU A 178 -10.45 21.98 -7.11
N GLN A 179 -9.30 22.10 -6.45
CA GLN A 179 -8.43 23.27 -6.52
C GLN A 179 -6.98 22.85 -6.52
N GLU A 180 -6.22 23.33 -7.48
CA GLU A 180 -4.76 23.25 -7.43
C GLU A 180 -4.21 24.27 -6.42
N LEU A 181 -3.28 23.79 -5.57
CA LEU A 181 -2.69 24.58 -4.50
C LEU A 181 -1.26 24.94 -4.90
N GLU A 182 -0.92 26.22 -4.76
CA GLU A 182 0.40 26.71 -5.10
C GLU A 182 1.42 26.32 -4.03
N VAL A 183 2.51 25.65 -4.43
CA VAL A 183 3.61 25.24 -3.56
C VAL A 183 4.94 25.66 -4.19
N ASN A 184 5.63 26.61 -3.58
CA ASN A 184 6.89 27.16 -4.07
C ASN A 184 8.07 26.66 -3.22
N VAL A 185 8.43 25.38 -3.36
CA VAL A 185 9.61 24.79 -2.72
C VAL A 185 10.52 24.23 -3.79
N ALA A 186 11.64 24.90 -4.03
CA ALA A 186 12.62 24.46 -5.03
C ALA A 186 13.85 23.74 -4.43
N SER A 187 14.16 24.01 -3.17
CA SER A 187 15.34 23.47 -2.50
C SER A 187 15.17 23.55 -0.97
N ILE A 188 15.67 22.55 -0.28
CA ILE A 188 15.65 22.45 1.19
C ILE A 188 17.07 22.15 1.67
N SER A 189 17.55 22.86 2.68
CA SER A 189 18.93 22.69 3.18
C SER A 189 19.00 22.81 4.70
N ASN A 190 19.06 21.67 5.39
CA ASN A 190 19.07 21.56 6.87
C ASN A 190 17.94 22.38 7.53
N GLU A 191 16.75 22.31 7.00
CA GLU A 191 15.62 23.09 7.47
C GLU A 191 14.28 22.37 7.25
N VAL A 192 13.24 22.91 7.89
CA VAL A 192 11.85 22.56 7.66
C VAL A 192 11.16 23.77 7.03
N ILE A 193 10.59 23.59 5.84
CA ILE A 193 9.86 24.61 5.09
C ILE A 193 8.37 24.39 5.26
N LYS A 194 7.67 25.32 5.91
CA LYS A 194 6.21 25.35 5.97
C LYS A 194 5.64 25.80 4.61
N THR A 195 4.63 25.09 4.13
CA THR A 195 3.90 25.47 2.92
C THR A 195 2.62 26.24 3.27
N PRO A 196 1.96 26.88 2.30
CA PRO A 196 0.64 27.49 2.51
C PRO A 196 -0.50 26.45 2.54
N ILE A 197 -0.23 25.16 2.36
CA ILE A 197 -1.24 24.11 2.38
C ILE A 197 -1.84 23.95 3.77
N ASN A 198 -3.17 24.03 3.82
CA ASN A 198 -3.96 23.86 5.04
C ASN A 198 -5.24 23.09 4.66
N GLN A 199 -5.13 21.75 4.50
CA GLN A 199 -6.19 20.89 3.98
C GLN A 199 -6.27 19.56 4.74
N GLU A 200 -7.49 19.05 4.95
CA GLU A 200 -7.73 17.69 5.45
C GLU A 200 -7.67 16.67 4.32
N LEU A 201 -8.28 17.01 3.17
CA LEU A 201 -8.41 16.17 1.99
C LEU A 201 -7.44 16.69 0.93
N LEU A 202 -6.40 15.92 0.64
CA LEU A 202 -5.27 16.40 -0.15
C LEU A 202 -4.70 15.30 -1.04
N GLU A 203 -4.44 15.63 -2.29
CA GLU A 203 -3.49 14.92 -3.14
C GLU A 203 -2.23 15.76 -3.27
N LEU A 204 -1.05 15.16 -3.04
CA LEU A 204 0.24 15.83 -3.15
C LEU A 204 1.22 14.93 -3.87
N LYS A 205 1.84 15.45 -4.94
CA LYS A 205 2.90 14.78 -5.69
C LYS A 205 4.16 15.64 -5.69
N ALA A 206 5.25 15.13 -5.12
CA ALA A 206 6.54 15.79 -5.07
C ALA A 206 7.60 14.94 -5.79
N GLU A 207 8.34 15.57 -6.68
CA GLU A 207 9.49 14.98 -7.38
C GLU A 207 10.78 15.60 -6.85
N PHE A 208 11.52 14.83 -6.09
CA PHE A 208 12.83 15.22 -5.55
C PHE A 208 13.94 14.85 -6.52
N SER A 209 14.91 15.73 -6.70
CA SER A 209 16.09 15.48 -7.52
C SER A 209 17.17 14.78 -6.71
N LEU A 210 17.66 13.65 -7.21
CA LEU A 210 18.81 12.94 -6.66
C LEU A 210 20.13 13.51 -7.18
N LYS A 211 20.09 14.43 -8.17
CA LYS A 211 21.29 15.14 -8.65
C LYS A 211 21.75 16.16 -7.61
N ASN A 212 23.03 16.07 -7.23
CA ASN A 212 23.65 16.92 -6.21
C ASN A 212 22.96 16.82 -4.83
N LEU A 213 22.32 15.70 -4.54
CA LEU A 213 21.78 15.36 -3.23
C LEU A 213 22.93 15.23 -2.23
N THR A 214 22.78 15.89 -1.09
CA THR A 214 23.73 15.77 0.05
C THR A 214 23.01 15.49 1.35
N ALA A 215 21.68 15.70 1.42
CA ALA A 215 20.89 15.37 2.59
C ALA A 215 20.98 13.87 2.91
N LYS A 216 21.06 13.52 4.19
CA LYS A 216 20.98 12.13 4.63
C LYS A 216 19.53 11.65 4.75
N GLU A 217 18.64 12.55 5.13
CA GLU A 217 17.21 12.31 5.16
C GLU A 217 16.47 13.52 4.59
N PHE A 218 15.38 13.28 3.87
CA PHE A 218 14.48 14.32 3.38
C PHE A 218 13.08 13.76 3.18
N GLY A 219 12.09 14.65 3.14
CA GLY A 219 10.72 14.18 2.94
C GLY A 219 9.66 15.24 3.16
N ILE A 220 8.47 14.75 3.52
CA ILE A 220 7.24 15.52 3.69
C ILE A 220 6.66 15.21 5.06
N LYS A 221 6.23 16.24 5.78
CA LYS A 221 5.41 16.12 6.98
C LYS A 221 4.02 16.64 6.67
N VAL A 222 3.01 15.90 7.04
CA VAL A 222 1.60 16.21 6.80
C VAL A 222 0.83 16.18 8.11
N ARG A 223 -0.36 16.79 8.12
CA ARG A 223 -1.19 16.88 9.32
C ARG A 223 -0.43 17.43 10.53
N CYS A 224 0.43 18.42 10.26
CA CYS A 224 1.20 19.09 11.30
C CYS A 224 0.32 20.10 12.06
N SER A 225 0.42 20.07 13.40
CA SER A 225 -0.18 21.08 14.26
C SER A 225 0.70 22.35 14.33
N GLU A 226 0.08 23.48 14.67
CA GLU A 226 0.81 24.74 14.82
C GLU A 226 1.81 24.72 15.99
N ASP A 227 1.50 23.98 17.05
CA ASP A 227 2.35 23.83 18.25
C ASP A 227 3.45 22.76 18.09
N GLY A 228 3.49 22.05 16.94
CA GLY A 228 4.48 21.01 16.63
C GLY A 228 4.29 19.71 17.40
N THR A 229 3.13 19.50 18.05
CA THR A 229 2.87 18.28 18.82
C THR A 229 2.31 17.13 17.98
N GLU A 230 1.76 17.42 16.81
CA GLU A 230 1.24 16.42 15.87
C GLU A 230 1.87 16.59 14.50
N GLU A 231 2.28 15.47 13.93
CA GLU A 231 2.75 15.33 12.55
C GLU A 231 2.73 13.85 12.11
N THR A 232 2.57 13.62 10.83
CA THR A 232 2.87 12.34 10.18
C THR A 232 3.97 12.59 9.17
N SER A 233 5.10 11.89 9.27
CA SER A 233 6.23 12.11 8.37
C SER A 233 6.42 10.95 7.38
N ILE A 234 6.74 11.32 6.15
CA ILE A 234 7.14 10.43 5.06
C ILE A 234 8.55 10.85 4.66
N GLY A 235 9.52 10.02 4.99
CA GLY A 235 10.95 10.30 4.81
C GLY A 235 11.64 9.33 3.87
N ILE A 236 12.70 9.82 3.26
CA ILE A 236 13.68 9.02 2.52
C ILE A 236 15.00 9.06 3.30
N ASP A 237 15.38 7.93 3.89
CA ASP A 237 16.74 7.71 4.40
C ASP A 237 17.64 7.33 3.22
N VAL A 238 18.54 8.24 2.88
CA VAL A 238 19.40 8.11 1.70
C VAL A 238 20.51 7.09 1.92
N GLU A 239 21.07 7.05 3.13
CA GLU A 239 22.18 6.15 3.47
C GLU A 239 21.76 4.67 3.40
N HIS A 240 20.56 4.37 3.89
CA HIS A 240 20.03 3.00 3.91
C HIS A 240 19.06 2.69 2.78
N SER A 241 18.79 3.66 1.89
CA SER A 241 17.80 3.55 0.79
C SER A 241 16.44 3.06 1.31
N LYS A 242 15.88 3.77 2.31
CA LYS A 242 14.61 3.43 2.95
C LYS A 242 13.56 4.51 2.71
N LEU A 243 12.35 4.08 2.41
CA LEU A 243 11.13 4.87 2.58
C LEU A 243 10.60 4.64 3.99
N ILE A 244 10.33 5.71 4.72
CA ILE A 244 9.89 5.67 6.12
C ILE A 244 8.52 6.35 6.23
N LEU A 245 7.57 5.68 6.87
CA LEU A 245 6.30 6.27 7.30
C LEU A 245 6.22 6.23 8.82
N ASN A 246 6.31 7.40 9.43
CA ASN A 246 6.32 7.58 10.87
C ASN A 246 5.02 8.24 11.35
N ARG A 247 4.25 7.51 12.16
CA ARG A 247 3.00 7.99 12.77
C ARG A 247 3.07 8.12 14.30
N GLU A 248 4.27 8.23 14.89
CA GLU A 248 4.45 8.38 16.34
C GLU A 248 3.68 9.57 16.90
N HIS A 249 3.57 10.64 16.13
CA HIS A 249 2.90 11.88 16.50
C HIS A 249 1.63 12.17 15.68
N SER A 250 1.01 11.16 15.07
CA SER A 250 -0.15 11.33 14.18
C SER A 250 -1.51 11.38 14.93
N GLY A 251 -1.53 11.97 16.11
CA GLY A 251 -2.74 12.13 16.94
C GLY A 251 -3.07 10.91 17.79
N ALA A 252 -4.34 10.54 17.89
CA ALA A 252 -4.82 9.39 18.66
C ALA A 252 -4.48 8.05 17.96
N GLY A 253 -4.81 6.92 18.61
CA GLY A 253 -4.65 5.59 18.05
C GLY A 253 -3.23 5.03 18.12
N VAL A 254 -3.01 3.95 17.38
CA VAL A 254 -1.77 3.17 17.43
C VAL A 254 -0.62 3.96 16.82
N LYS A 255 0.50 3.98 17.51
CA LYS A 255 1.76 4.60 17.09
C LYS A 255 2.62 3.62 16.30
N GLY A 256 3.71 4.10 15.75
CA GLY A 256 4.71 3.26 15.13
C GLY A 256 5.38 3.86 13.90
N ILE A 257 6.46 3.19 13.51
CA ILE A 257 7.22 3.50 12.31
C ILE A 257 7.19 2.25 11.43
N ARG A 258 7.00 2.44 10.13
CA ARG A 258 7.22 1.42 9.10
C ARG A 258 8.26 1.94 8.13
N GLN A 259 9.12 1.05 7.70
CA GLN A 259 10.12 1.37 6.71
C GLN A 259 10.31 0.20 5.75
N THR A 260 10.69 0.50 4.53
CA THR A 260 10.96 -0.50 3.50
C THR A 260 12.00 0.01 2.52
N ALA A 261 12.59 -0.88 1.75
CA ALA A 261 13.52 -0.49 0.70
C ALA A 261 12.83 0.38 -0.35
N ILE A 262 13.57 1.39 -0.85
CA ILE A 262 13.14 2.20 -1.99
C ILE A 262 14.27 2.27 -3.01
N ASN A 263 13.92 2.17 -4.28
CA ASN A 263 14.88 2.36 -5.35
C ASN A 263 15.21 3.86 -5.51
N LEU A 264 16.49 4.21 -5.30
CA LEU A 264 17.06 5.54 -5.51
C LEU A 264 17.97 5.59 -6.75
N GLU A 265 17.92 4.59 -7.61
CA GLU A 265 18.60 4.63 -8.90
C GLU A 265 17.90 5.62 -9.84
N GLY A 266 18.71 6.39 -10.58
CA GLY A 266 18.19 7.40 -11.51
C GLY A 266 18.36 8.83 -11.01
N ASP A 267 17.61 9.75 -11.60
CA ASP A 267 17.74 11.19 -11.39
C ASP A 267 16.80 11.77 -10.35
N THR A 268 15.75 11.02 -9.97
CA THR A 268 14.67 11.49 -9.10
C THR A 268 14.04 10.38 -8.27
N VAL A 269 13.42 10.79 -7.16
CA VAL A 269 12.46 9.99 -6.41
C VAL A 269 11.15 10.76 -6.31
N ILE A 270 10.04 10.04 -6.47
CA ILE A 270 8.70 10.62 -6.45
C ILE A 270 7.96 10.12 -5.21
N LEU A 271 7.37 11.05 -4.46
CA LEU A 271 6.39 10.76 -3.41
C LEU A 271 5.04 11.29 -3.85
N HIS A 272 4.07 10.41 -4.04
CA HIS A 272 2.69 10.73 -4.36
C HIS A 272 1.81 10.30 -3.19
N LEU A 273 1.15 11.25 -2.55
CA LEU A 273 0.40 11.08 -1.30
C LEU A 273 -1.07 11.40 -1.52
N TYR A 274 -1.92 10.60 -0.91
CA TYR A 274 -3.33 10.91 -0.69
C TYR A 274 -3.60 10.97 0.81
N LEU A 275 -4.23 12.06 1.24
CA LEU A 275 -4.66 12.27 2.63
C LEU A 275 -6.17 12.34 2.69
N ASP A 276 -6.73 11.61 3.63
CA ASP A 276 -8.08 11.80 4.13
C ASP A 276 -8.01 12.18 5.61
N ARG A 277 -9.17 12.43 6.24
CA ARG A 277 -9.28 12.85 7.65
C ARG A 277 -8.57 11.91 8.61
N SER A 278 -8.58 10.61 8.31
CA SER A 278 -8.04 9.56 9.18
C SER A 278 -7.09 8.58 8.48
N SER A 279 -6.57 8.94 7.31
CA SER A 279 -5.66 8.05 6.57
C SER A 279 -4.64 8.79 5.71
N ILE A 280 -3.57 8.07 5.41
CA ILE A 280 -2.57 8.44 4.42
C ILE A 280 -2.24 7.22 3.56
N GLU A 281 -2.22 7.42 2.25
CA GLU A 281 -1.73 6.45 1.27
C GLU A 281 -0.56 7.05 0.50
N VAL A 282 0.57 6.36 0.53
CA VAL A 282 1.84 6.78 -0.08
C VAL A 282 2.16 5.87 -1.26
N PHE A 283 2.39 6.46 -2.42
CA PHE A 283 2.81 5.79 -3.65
C PHE A 283 4.16 6.36 -4.07
N ALA A 284 5.24 5.66 -3.73
CA ALA A 284 6.57 6.07 -4.10
C ALA A 284 6.96 5.51 -5.48
N ASN A 285 7.72 6.28 -6.25
CA ASN A 285 8.22 5.92 -7.59
C ASN A 285 7.13 5.31 -8.48
N GLU A 286 6.03 6.05 -8.65
CA GLU A 286 4.88 5.63 -9.46
C GLU A 286 4.23 4.31 -8.99
N GLY A 287 4.25 4.04 -7.67
CA GLY A 287 3.61 2.87 -7.07
C GLY A 287 4.44 1.59 -7.04
N THR A 288 5.76 1.67 -7.30
CA THR A 288 6.66 0.53 -7.10
C THR A 288 6.86 0.19 -5.63
N THR A 289 6.62 1.15 -4.75
CA THR A 289 6.61 0.98 -3.28
C THR A 289 5.42 1.74 -2.72
N THR A 290 4.60 1.08 -1.90
CA THR A 290 3.40 1.69 -1.30
C THR A 290 3.36 1.51 0.20
N MET A 291 2.79 2.49 0.89
CA MET A 291 2.57 2.44 2.34
C MET A 291 1.20 3.04 2.69
N THR A 292 0.40 2.30 3.40
CA THR A 292 -0.96 2.69 3.82
C THR A 292 -1.03 2.78 5.35
N SER A 293 -1.56 3.86 5.87
CA SER A 293 -1.71 4.04 7.31
C SER A 293 -2.96 4.82 7.69
N ARG A 294 -3.61 4.36 8.76
CA ARG A 294 -4.56 5.18 9.51
C ARG A 294 -3.80 6.15 10.39
N ILE A 295 -4.30 7.36 10.47
CA ILE A 295 -3.81 8.45 11.31
C ILE A 295 -5.01 9.17 11.93
N TYR A 296 -4.87 9.71 13.13
CA TYR A 296 -6.00 10.34 13.83
C TYR A 296 -5.61 11.70 14.42
N PRO A 297 -5.09 12.64 13.59
CA PRO A 297 -4.71 13.98 14.05
C PRO A 297 -5.96 14.79 14.41
N LYS A 298 -5.78 15.85 15.19
CA LYS A 298 -6.82 16.83 15.44
C LYS A 298 -7.25 17.48 14.12
N LYS A 299 -8.52 17.92 14.06
CA LYS A 299 -9.06 18.66 12.89
C LYS A 299 -8.30 19.95 12.57
N THR A 300 -7.59 20.51 13.55
CA THR A 300 -6.77 21.72 13.40
C THR A 300 -5.35 21.46 12.89
N SER A 301 -4.92 20.21 12.87
CA SER A 301 -3.59 19.81 12.37
C SER A 301 -3.65 19.61 10.87
N LEU A 302 -3.46 20.69 10.09
CA LEU A 302 -3.70 20.75 8.65
C LEU A 302 -2.45 21.11 7.83
N ASN A 303 -1.37 21.54 8.50
CA ASN A 303 -0.20 22.05 7.79
C ASN A 303 0.59 20.93 7.11
N VAL A 304 1.22 21.30 6.00
CA VAL A 304 2.16 20.47 5.25
C VAL A 304 3.52 21.16 5.24
N GLN A 305 4.55 20.37 5.49
CA GLN A 305 5.92 20.85 5.54
C GLN A 305 6.83 19.95 4.72
N PHE A 306 7.89 20.51 4.15
CA PHE A 306 8.99 19.77 3.56
C PHE A 306 10.22 19.89 4.44
N TYR A 307 11.04 18.86 4.50
CA TYR A 307 12.25 18.89 5.33
C TYR A 307 13.45 18.22 4.66
N ALA A 308 14.65 18.61 5.07
CA ALA A 308 15.89 17.92 4.78
C ALA A 308 16.83 18.02 5.98
N GLU A 309 17.52 16.94 6.28
CA GLU A 309 18.47 16.80 7.38
C GLU A 309 19.88 16.43 6.87
N ASP A 310 20.88 16.94 7.54
CA ASP A 310 22.30 16.69 7.26
C ASP A 310 22.71 16.93 5.79
N GLY A 311 22.14 17.98 5.18
CA GLY A 311 22.49 18.37 3.82
C GLY A 311 21.35 19.02 3.05
N LYS A 312 21.38 18.87 1.73
CA LYS A 312 20.47 19.55 0.80
C LYS A 312 19.81 18.58 -0.18
N VAL A 313 18.54 18.84 -0.47
CA VAL A 313 17.79 18.23 -1.58
C VAL A 313 17.12 19.31 -2.42
N ASN A 314 17.03 19.10 -3.74
CA ASN A 314 16.27 19.96 -4.64
C ASN A 314 14.97 19.25 -5.07
N LEU A 315 13.94 20.04 -5.31
CA LEU A 315 12.70 19.56 -5.91
C LEU A 315 12.64 19.97 -7.39
N LYS A 316 12.23 19.05 -8.25
CA LYS A 316 11.93 19.33 -9.65
C LYS A 316 10.52 19.86 -9.83
N SER A 317 9.57 19.30 -9.06
CA SER A 317 8.18 19.71 -9.09
C SER A 317 7.48 19.38 -7.78
N VAL A 318 6.50 20.19 -7.43
CA VAL A 318 5.49 19.91 -6.40
C VAL A 318 4.14 20.27 -6.99
N GLN A 319 3.22 19.34 -6.94
CA GLN A 319 1.83 19.52 -7.35
C GLN A 319 0.93 19.12 -6.19
N ALA A 320 -0.05 19.93 -5.87
CA ALA A 320 -0.96 19.67 -4.77
C ALA A 320 -2.39 20.09 -5.15
N TRP A 321 -3.36 19.30 -4.74
CA TRP A 321 -4.77 19.57 -4.98
C TRP A 321 -5.60 19.33 -3.73
N LYS A 322 -6.49 20.29 -3.43
CA LYS A 322 -7.60 20.02 -2.53
C LYS A 322 -8.50 18.99 -3.20
N LEU A 323 -8.92 17.98 -2.45
CA LEU A 323 -9.86 16.97 -2.92
C LEU A 323 -11.28 17.28 -2.44
N ALA A 324 -12.26 16.88 -3.23
CA ALA A 324 -13.68 16.95 -2.88
C ALA A 324 -14.02 16.01 -1.72
N ASP A 325 -14.96 16.43 -0.89
CA ASP A 325 -15.63 15.54 0.05
C ASP A 325 -16.75 14.79 -0.69
N ILE A 326 -16.69 13.48 -0.76
CA ILE A 326 -17.68 12.67 -1.49
C ILE A 326 -18.97 12.43 -0.70
N TRP A 327 -19.04 12.89 0.55
CA TRP A 327 -20.19 12.71 1.43
C TRP A 327 -21.04 14.00 1.60
N GLU A 328 -20.61 15.12 1.01
CA GLU A 328 -21.33 16.41 1.05
C GLU A 328 -22.19 16.68 -0.20
#